data_0fdebd36e629dd751bb0c224b24b2628
#
_entry.id   0fdebd36e629dd751bb0c224b24b2628
#
_cell.length_a   1.000
_cell.length_b   1.000
_cell.length_c   1.000
_cell.angle_alpha   90.00
_cell.angle_beta   90.00
_cell.angle_gamma   90.00
#
_symmetry.space_group_name_H-M   'P 1'
#
loop_
_entity.id
_entity.type
_entity.pdbx_description
1 polymer ?
#
loop_
_entity_poly.entity_id
_entity_poly.type
_entity_poly.pdbx_seq_one_letter_code
_entity_poly.pdbx_strand_id
1 'polypeptide(L)'
;GVDAVFAPECDEMVRPASQIWIEPGESAQPLCGRSRPGHFRAVATIVAKLLLAAKPHLAVFGEKDYQQLCVIRDMVRDLGFDVEIVGARTVRETDGLALSSRNVRLHPEARRQAVALVRALDAAEGAVAAGERDSERLLQRATAEIDKAPLARIDYVELRAAGSLGPVGEKLVDPTLLALAVYFEPPERDSPDSDAREAVRLIDSRVLDPRRATSPS
;
A
#
# COMPACT_ATOMS: atom_id res chain seq x y z
N GLY A 1 -6.35 20.48 13.53
CA GLY A 1 -6.29 21.66 12.67
C GLY A 1 -4.95 21.75 11.97
N VAL A 2 -4.92 22.43 10.82
CA VAL A 2 -3.68 22.78 10.12
C VAL A 2 -3.55 24.30 10.09
N ASP A 3 -2.33 24.82 10.09
CA ASP A 3 -2.07 26.27 10.08
C ASP A 3 -2.05 26.82 8.64
N ALA A 4 -1.61 25.98 7.68
CA ALA A 4 -1.56 26.38 6.27
C ALA A 4 -1.85 25.17 5.36
N VAL A 5 -2.39 25.45 4.17
CA VAL A 5 -2.58 24.46 3.10
C VAL A 5 -1.83 24.94 1.86
N PHE A 6 -0.86 24.13 1.39
CA PHE A 6 -0.19 24.35 0.11
C PHE A 6 -0.87 23.48 -0.95
N ALA A 7 -1.56 24.10 -1.87
CA ALA A 7 -2.36 23.45 -2.90
C ALA A 7 -2.07 24.05 -4.29
N PRO A 8 -0.88 23.78 -4.86
CA PRO A 8 -0.54 24.27 -6.20
C PRO A 8 -1.35 23.55 -7.28
N GLU A 9 -1.55 24.21 -8.41
CA GLU A 9 -2.14 23.59 -9.59
C GLU A 9 -1.23 22.48 -10.16
N CYS A 10 -1.83 21.48 -10.82
CA CYS A 10 -1.11 20.33 -11.31
C CYS A 10 0.02 20.69 -12.28
N ASP A 11 -0.19 21.67 -13.14
CA ASP A 11 0.79 22.15 -14.14
C ASP A 11 1.88 23.05 -13.54
N GLU A 12 1.66 23.64 -12.36
CA GLU A 12 2.72 24.28 -11.57
C GLU A 12 3.68 23.24 -10.99
N MET A 13 3.15 22.09 -10.55
CA MET A 13 3.97 21.00 -9.99
C MET A 13 4.64 20.17 -11.07
N VAL A 14 3.93 19.80 -12.13
CA VAL A 14 4.47 18.99 -13.23
C VAL A 14 4.14 19.69 -14.55
N ARG A 15 5.08 20.53 -15.01
CA ARG A 15 4.90 21.23 -16.28
C ARG A 15 4.89 20.24 -17.44
N PRO A 16 4.06 20.45 -18.48
CA PRO A 16 4.02 19.57 -19.66
C PRO A 16 5.40 19.38 -20.33
N ALA A 17 6.27 20.38 -20.23
CA ALA A 17 7.63 20.36 -20.77
C ALA A 17 8.72 19.98 -19.76
N SER A 18 8.36 19.34 -18.62
CA SER A 18 9.34 18.90 -17.63
C SER A 18 10.31 17.89 -18.23
N GLN A 19 11.61 18.18 -18.12
CA GLN A 19 12.68 17.32 -18.64
C GLN A 19 13.46 16.59 -17.56
N ILE A 20 13.30 17.00 -16.28
CA ILE A 20 14.01 16.42 -15.16
C ILE A 20 13.03 15.61 -14.30
N TRP A 21 13.41 14.37 -14.05
CA TRP A 21 12.64 13.40 -13.25
C TRP A 21 13.56 12.69 -12.27
N ILE A 22 13.00 12.26 -11.15
CA ILE A 22 13.69 11.37 -10.22
C ILE A 22 13.26 9.94 -10.56
N GLU A 23 14.23 9.10 -10.94
CA GLU A 23 14.01 7.69 -11.24
C GLU A 23 14.40 6.85 -10.02
N PRO A 24 13.43 6.27 -9.29
CA PRO A 24 13.73 5.41 -8.15
C PRO A 24 14.32 4.07 -8.58
N GLY A 25 15.15 3.49 -7.69
CA GLY A 25 15.81 2.22 -7.91
C GLY A 25 14.93 0.99 -7.64
N GLU A 26 15.54 -0.04 -7.04
CA GLU A 26 14.94 -1.38 -6.88
C GLU A 26 13.66 -1.39 -6.05
N SER A 27 13.54 -0.54 -5.02
CA SER A 27 12.33 -0.45 -4.18
C SER A 27 11.07 -0.06 -4.96
N ALA A 28 11.23 0.57 -6.13
CA ALA A 28 10.12 0.96 -7.01
C ALA A 28 9.68 -0.13 -7.98
N GLN A 29 10.42 -1.23 -8.14
CA GLN A 29 10.17 -2.23 -9.19
C GLN A 29 9.06 -3.23 -8.86
N PRO A 30 8.98 -3.83 -7.64
CA PRO A 30 7.97 -4.83 -7.31
C PRO A 30 6.59 -4.21 -7.08
N LEU A 31 5.60 -5.05 -6.77
CA LEU A 31 4.26 -4.64 -6.30
C LEU A 31 3.59 -3.63 -7.25
N CYS A 32 3.26 -2.45 -6.73
CA CYS A 32 2.64 -1.37 -7.52
C CYS A 32 3.54 -0.87 -8.66
N GLY A 33 4.86 -0.97 -8.55
CA GLY A 33 5.78 -0.58 -9.62
C GLY A 33 5.60 -1.43 -10.87
N ARG A 34 5.44 -2.75 -10.70
CA ARG A 34 5.21 -3.69 -11.78
C ARG A 34 3.85 -3.45 -12.46
N SER A 35 2.79 -3.21 -11.68
CA SER A 35 1.43 -3.01 -12.22
C SER A 35 1.16 -1.59 -12.69
N ARG A 36 2.02 -0.62 -12.36
CA ARG A 36 1.86 0.80 -12.68
C ARG A 36 3.18 1.42 -13.14
N PRO A 37 3.67 1.11 -14.36
CA PRO A 37 4.93 1.65 -14.87
C PRO A 37 4.98 3.19 -14.79
N GLY A 38 6.11 3.74 -14.33
CA GLY A 38 6.31 5.19 -14.16
C GLY A 38 5.66 5.82 -12.92
N HIS A 39 4.85 5.07 -12.16
CA HIS A 39 4.16 5.60 -10.98
C HIS A 39 5.12 6.18 -9.95
N PHE A 40 6.13 5.42 -9.54
CA PHE A 40 7.05 5.87 -8.50
C PHE A 40 8.04 6.94 -8.98
N ARG A 41 8.35 7.00 -10.28
CA ARG A 41 9.03 8.13 -10.89
C ARG A 41 8.24 9.43 -10.69
N ALA A 42 6.93 9.40 -10.97
CA ALA A 42 6.06 10.55 -10.74
C ALA A 42 5.97 10.90 -9.24
N VAL A 43 5.75 9.90 -8.36
CA VAL A 43 5.69 10.10 -6.91
C VAL A 43 6.96 10.73 -6.37
N ALA A 44 8.13 10.15 -6.65
CA ALA A 44 9.41 10.67 -6.18
C ALA A 44 9.65 12.12 -6.64
N THR A 45 9.35 12.41 -7.91
CA THR A 45 9.52 13.76 -8.47
C THR A 45 8.60 14.77 -7.79
N ILE A 46 7.32 14.44 -7.62
CA ILE A 46 6.35 15.36 -6.98
C ILE A 46 6.70 15.57 -5.51
N VAL A 47 7.00 14.49 -4.78
CA VAL A 47 7.34 14.58 -3.35
C VAL A 47 8.63 15.38 -3.16
N ALA A 48 9.66 15.20 -3.98
CA ALA A 48 10.87 16.01 -3.93
C ALA A 48 10.57 17.50 -4.12
N LYS A 49 9.71 17.85 -5.09
CA LYS A 49 9.28 19.25 -5.30
C LYS A 49 8.54 19.82 -4.10
N LEU A 50 7.66 19.02 -3.47
CA LEU A 50 6.96 19.43 -2.25
C LEU A 50 7.94 19.67 -1.09
N LEU A 51 8.91 18.77 -0.89
CA LEU A 51 9.91 18.91 0.15
C LEU A 51 10.81 20.14 -0.08
N LEU A 52 11.19 20.42 -1.32
CA LEU A 52 11.96 21.59 -1.69
C LEU A 52 11.19 22.91 -1.51
N ALA A 53 9.89 22.91 -1.77
CA ALA A 53 9.04 24.07 -1.61
C ALA A 53 8.73 24.38 -0.14
N ALA A 54 8.34 23.35 0.62
CA ALA A 54 7.91 23.49 2.02
C ALA A 54 9.08 23.51 3.02
N LYS A 55 10.20 22.83 2.68
CA LYS A 55 11.37 22.64 3.55
C LYS A 55 10.99 22.22 4.97
N PRO A 56 10.20 21.14 5.14
CA PRO A 56 9.76 20.72 6.46
C PRO A 56 10.91 20.03 7.20
N HIS A 57 10.93 20.12 8.54
CA HIS A 57 11.82 19.31 9.37
C HIS A 57 11.34 17.86 9.47
N LEU A 58 10.02 17.64 9.34
CA LEU A 58 9.38 16.34 9.44
C LEU A 58 8.26 16.21 8.40
N ALA A 59 8.22 15.08 7.68
CA ALA A 59 7.16 14.76 6.75
C ALA A 59 6.54 13.40 7.09
N VAL A 60 5.20 13.35 7.16
CA VAL A 60 4.45 12.16 7.58
C VAL A 60 3.81 11.49 6.37
N PHE A 61 4.03 10.17 6.23
CA PHE A 61 3.42 9.34 5.18
C PHE A 61 2.75 8.13 5.80
N GLY A 62 1.60 7.73 5.25
CA GLY A 62 0.85 6.57 5.72
C GLY A 62 1.53 5.24 5.36
N GLU A 63 1.64 4.33 6.33
CA GLU A 63 2.16 2.97 6.13
C GLU A 63 1.27 2.09 5.25
N LYS A 64 0.03 2.50 4.99
CA LYS A 64 -0.85 1.83 4.03
C LYS A 64 -0.20 1.76 2.64
N ASP A 65 0.44 2.83 2.20
CA ASP A 65 1.18 2.93 0.95
C ASP A 65 2.67 2.62 1.21
N TYR A 66 2.96 1.46 1.81
CA TYR A 66 4.27 1.09 2.35
C TYR A 66 5.40 1.17 1.32
N GLN A 67 5.17 0.71 0.09
CA GLN A 67 6.15 0.83 -0.98
C GLN A 67 6.47 2.30 -1.29
N GLN A 68 5.47 3.18 -1.30
CA GLN A 68 5.70 4.61 -1.46
C GLN A 68 6.57 5.18 -0.33
N LEU A 69 6.31 4.77 0.91
CA LEU A 69 7.11 5.18 2.06
C LEU A 69 8.58 4.75 1.91
N CYS A 70 8.83 3.51 1.45
CA CYS A 70 10.19 3.02 1.18
C CYS A 70 10.89 3.86 0.09
N VAL A 71 10.23 4.08 -1.05
CA VAL A 71 10.78 4.90 -2.15
C VAL A 71 11.09 6.32 -1.71
N ILE A 72 10.23 6.93 -0.89
CA ILE A 72 10.46 8.29 -0.37
C ILE A 72 11.65 8.31 0.60
N ARG A 73 11.78 7.31 1.47
CA ARG A 73 12.92 7.19 2.39
C ARG A 73 14.24 7.02 1.64
N ASP A 74 14.24 6.19 0.59
CA ASP A 74 15.41 6.01 -0.27
C ASP A 74 15.78 7.34 -0.96
N MET A 75 14.80 8.02 -1.54
CA MET A 75 15.00 9.33 -2.18
C MET A 75 15.58 10.38 -1.22
N VAL A 76 15.03 10.48 -0.02
CA VAL A 76 15.47 11.44 1.00
C VAL A 76 16.92 11.15 1.42
N ARG A 77 17.23 9.88 1.69
CA ARG A 77 18.59 9.45 2.05
C ARG A 77 19.59 9.69 0.92
N ASP A 78 19.27 9.24 -0.30
CA ASP A 78 20.22 9.22 -1.41
C ASP A 78 20.45 10.62 -2.01
N LEU A 79 19.46 11.50 -1.93
CA LEU A 79 19.58 12.89 -2.38
C LEU A 79 19.97 13.89 -1.26
N GLY A 80 20.11 13.41 -0.02
CA GLY A 80 20.56 14.23 1.10
C GLY A 80 19.54 15.31 1.52
N PHE A 81 18.24 15.02 1.44
CA PHE A 81 17.23 15.94 1.96
C PHE A 81 17.32 16.03 3.48
N ASP A 82 17.33 17.26 4.02
CA ASP A 82 17.30 17.53 5.46
C ASP A 82 15.84 17.49 5.98
N VAL A 83 15.27 16.27 6.02
CA VAL A 83 13.90 16.04 6.50
C VAL A 83 13.79 14.64 7.10
N GLU A 84 13.11 14.53 8.23
CA GLU A 84 12.77 13.26 8.83
C GLU A 84 11.48 12.68 8.18
N ILE A 85 11.52 11.43 7.72
CA ILE A 85 10.34 10.74 7.15
C ILE A 85 9.72 9.80 8.17
N VAL A 86 8.55 10.17 8.67
CA VAL A 86 7.78 9.41 9.67
C VAL A 86 6.69 8.59 8.99
N GLY A 87 6.66 7.28 9.26
CA GLY A 87 5.56 6.39 8.87
C GLY A 87 4.42 6.48 9.90
N ALA A 88 3.23 6.87 9.46
CA ALA A 88 2.03 6.82 10.29
C ALA A 88 1.27 5.52 10.07
N ARG A 89 0.85 4.88 11.16
CA ARG A 89 0.06 3.64 11.11
C ARG A 89 -1.18 3.81 10.23
N THR A 90 -1.55 2.73 9.53
CA THR A 90 -2.77 2.70 8.70
C THR A 90 -3.99 2.99 9.56
N VAL A 91 -4.70 4.08 9.25
CA VAL A 91 -6.01 4.38 9.85
C VAL A 91 -7.04 3.48 9.19
N ARG A 92 -7.94 2.92 10.00
CA ARG A 92 -8.96 1.98 9.55
C ARG A 92 -10.37 2.47 9.88
N GLU A 93 -11.32 2.09 9.04
CA GLU A 93 -12.75 2.24 9.33
C GLU A 93 -13.16 1.27 10.46
N THR A 94 -14.37 1.41 10.98
CA THR A 94 -14.85 0.61 12.12
C THR A 94 -14.89 -0.89 11.87
N ASP A 95 -15.01 -1.30 10.60
CA ASP A 95 -14.97 -2.71 10.17
C ASP A 95 -13.56 -3.21 9.82
N GLY A 96 -12.55 -2.39 10.05
CA GLY A 96 -11.13 -2.72 9.84
C GLY A 96 -10.59 -2.39 8.44
N LEU A 97 -11.42 -2.01 7.47
CA LEU A 97 -10.95 -1.63 6.15
C LEU A 97 -10.04 -0.40 6.23
N ALA A 98 -8.90 -0.44 5.57
CA ALA A 98 -7.99 0.71 5.51
C ALA A 98 -8.69 1.93 4.90
N LEU A 99 -8.60 3.08 5.58
CA LEU A 99 -9.22 4.32 5.12
C LEU A 99 -8.64 4.75 3.77
N SER A 100 -9.52 5.01 2.82
CA SER A 100 -9.14 5.43 1.48
C SER A 100 -10.24 6.25 0.81
N SER A 101 -9.87 7.30 0.09
CA SER A 101 -10.81 8.03 -0.79
C SER A 101 -11.43 7.15 -1.88
N ARG A 102 -10.82 5.99 -2.17
CA ARG A 102 -11.38 5.03 -3.13
C ARG A 102 -12.55 4.22 -2.56
N ASN A 103 -12.67 4.11 -1.23
CA ASN A 103 -13.73 3.33 -0.60
C ASN A 103 -15.13 3.81 -0.99
N VAL A 104 -15.32 5.14 -1.16
CA VAL A 104 -16.60 5.73 -1.57
C VAL A 104 -17.01 5.39 -3.02
N ARG A 105 -16.06 4.90 -3.83
CA ARG A 105 -16.31 4.50 -5.22
C ARG A 105 -16.77 3.05 -5.35
N LEU A 106 -16.65 2.27 -4.29
CA LEU A 106 -17.07 0.87 -4.29
C LEU A 106 -18.60 0.77 -4.41
N HIS A 107 -19.06 -0.21 -5.18
CA HIS A 107 -20.45 -0.66 -5.08
C HIS A 107 -20.73 -1.14 -3.64
N PRO A 108 -21.92 -0.92 -3.05
CA PRO A 108 -22.19 -1.30 -1.66
C PRO A 108 -21.90 -2.79 -1.34
N GLU A 109 -22.16 -3.70 -2.29
CA GLU A 109 -21.83 -5.13 -2.15
C GLU A 109 -20.32 -5.36 -2.13
N ALA A 110 -19.59 -4.78 -3.07
CA ALA A 110 -18.13 -4.83 -3.12
C ALA A 110 -17.50 -4.19 -1.88
N ARG A 111 -18.08 -3.09 -1.35
CA ARG A 111 -17.64 -2.47 -0.09
C ARG A 111 -17.75 -3.42 1.11
N ARG A 112 -18.84 -4.18 1.21
CA ARG A 112 -18.97 -5.21 2.26
C ARG A 112 -17.91 -6.30 2.16
N GLN A 113 -17.54 -6.68 0.94
CA GLN A 113 -16.55 -7.72 0.69
C GLN A 113 -15.11 -7.22 0.84
N ALA A 114 -14.85 -5.91 0.72
CA ALA A 114 -13.50 -5.32 0.80
C ALA A 114 -12.80 -5.56 2.15
N VAL A 115 -13.54 -5.87 3.22
CA VAL A 115 -12.98 -6.28 4.52
C VAL A 115 -12.19 -7.60 4.43
N ALA A 116 -12.27 -8.34 3.34
CA ALA A 116 -11.42 -9.50 3.07
C ALA A 116 -9.92 -9.13 3.11
N LEU A 117 -9.56 -7.89 2.76
CA LEU A 117 -8.17 -7.42 2.85
C LEU A 117 -7.64 -7.45 4.28
N VAL A 118 -8.36 -6.88 5.24
CA VAL A 118 -7.91 -6.89 6.63
C VAL A 118 -7.93 -8.29 7.21
N ARG A 119 -8.93 -9.13 6.87
CA ARG A 119 -8.99 -10.53 7.29
C ARG A 119 -7.78 -11.33 6.78
N ALA A 120 -7.36 -11.10 5.54
CA ALA A 120 -6.17 -11.73 4.97
C ALA A 120 -4.89 -11.36 5.75
N LEU A 121 -4.75 -10.08 6.10
CA LEU A 121 -3.63 -9.62 6.93
C LEU A 121 -3.68 -10.22 8.33
N ASP A 122 -4.85 -10.25 8.97
CA ASP A 122 -5.05 -10.82 10.30
C ASP A 122 -4.77 -12.33 10.33
N ALA A 123 -5.20 -13.06 9.30
CA ALA A 123 -4.97 -14.50 9.18
C ALA A 123 -3.47 -14.83 9.06
N ALA A 124 -2.72 -14.05 8.28
CA ALA A 124 -1.28 -14.22 8.14
C ALA A 124 -0.54 -13.82 9.43
N GLU A 125 -0.89 -12.70 10.04
CA GLU A 125 -0.28 -12.24 11.30
C GLU A 125 -0.54 -13.22 12.43
N GLY A 126 -1.78 -13.71 12.57
CA GLY A 126 -2.13 -14.74 13.55
C GLY A 126 -1.36 -16.05 13.35
N ALA A 127 -1.12 -16.45 12.10
CA ALA A 127 -0.32 -17.62 11.79
C ALA A 127 1.16 -17.41 12.19
N VAL A 128 1.74 -16.25 11.90
CA VAL A 128 3.11 -15.90 12.32
C VAL A 128 3.22 -15.90 13.85
N ALA A 129 2.22 -15.34 14.53
CA ALA A 129 2.12 -15.34 15.99
C ALA A 129 2.04 -16.76 16.58
N ALA A 130 1.38 -17.68 15.88
CA ALA A 130 1.29 -19.10 16.22
C ALA A 130 2.54 -19.92 15.83
N GLY A 131 3.58 -19.27 15.30
CA GLY A 131 4.85 -19.92 14.98
C GLY A 131 5.01 -20.34 13.51
N GLU A 132 4.05 -20.04 12.63
CA GLU A 132 4.23 -20.28 11.19
C GLU A 132 5.32 -19.37 10.63
N ARG A 133 6.20 -19.93 9.81
CA ARG A 133 7.30 -19.21 9.17
C ARG A 133 7.39 -19.50 7.68
N ASP A 134 6.67 -20.48 7.18
CA ASP A 134 6.67 -20.87 5.78
C ASP A 134 5.99 -19.79 4.93
N SER A 135 6.75 -19.24 3.99
CA SER A 135 6.29 -18.12 3.16
C SER A 135 5.08 -18.51 2.30
N GLU A 136 5.10 -19.71 1.73
CA GLU A 136 4.01 -20.18 0.85
C GLU A 136 2.72 -20.39 1.64
N ARG A 137 2.81 -21.01 2.83
CA ARG A 137 1.64 -21.21 3.71
C ARG A 137 1.03 -19.90 4.17
N LEU A 138 1.85 -18.90 4.45
CA LEU A 138 1.35 -17.57 4.81
C LEU A 138 0.62 -16.91 3.64
N LEU A 139 1.17 -16.99 2.42
CA LEU A 139 0.50 -16.50 1.21
C LEU A 139 -0.81 -17.24 0.95
N GLN A 140 -0.83 -18.56 1.06
CA GLN A 140 -2.03 -19.38 0.90
C GLN A 140 -3.13 -18.99 1.89
N ARG A 141 -2.78 -18.73 3.16
CA ARG A 141 -3.74 -18.26 4.18
C ARG A 141 -4.34 -16.91 3.83
N ALA A 142 -3.50 -15.95 3.44
CA ALA A 142 -3.97 -14.63 3.05
C ALA A 142 -4.87 -14.69 1.81
N THR A 143 -4.47 -15.45 0.80
CA THR A 143 -5.22 -15.65 -0.43
C THR A 143 -6.59 -16.30 -0.15
N ALA A 144 -6.63 -17.34 0.69
CA ALA A 144 -7.87 -18.02 1.04
C ALA A 144 -8.91 -17.11 1.72
N GLU A 145 -8.48 -16.06 2.44
CA GLU A 145 -9.42 -15.07 2.99
C GLU A 145 -9.98 -14.15 1.92
N ILE A 146 -9.17 -13.79 0.92
CA ILE A 146 -9.62 -12.96 -0.21
C ILE A 146 -10.58 -13.74 -1.12
N ASP A 147 -10.31 -15.02 -1.36
CA ASP A 147 -11.12 -15.89 -2.22
C ASP A 147 -12.55 -16.12 -1.67
N LYS A 148 -12.79 -15.85 -0.37
CA LYS A 148 -14.13 -15.84 0.21
C LYS A 148 -15.00 -14.66 -0.26
N ALA A 149 -14.44 -13.71 -0.99
CA ALA A 149 -15.10 -12.53 -1.51
C ALA A 149 -15.31 -12.66 -3.02
N PRO A 150 -16.49 -13.09 -3.51
CA PRO A 150 -16.74 -13.38 -4.94
C PRO A 150 -16.50 -12.20 -5.89
N LEU A 151 -16.59 -10.96 -5.39
CA LEU A 151 -16.34 -9.76 -6.18
C LEU A 151 -14.86 -9.30 -6.12
N ALA A 152 -14.01 -10.07 -5.44
CA ALA A 152 -12.58 -9.76 -5.34
C ALA A 152 -11.79 -10.45 -6.45
N ARG A 153 -10.93 -9.69 -7.13
CA ARG A 153 -9.96 -10.20 -8.08
C ARG A 153 -8.56 -9.75 -7.67
N ILE A 154 -7.74 -10.70 -7.28
CA ILE A 154 -6.37 -10.44 -6.83
C ILE A 154 -5.52 -9.87 -7.96
N ASP A 155 -4.85 -8.74 -7.72
CA ASP A 155 -3.75 -8.24 -8.54
C ASP A 155 -2.42 -8.84 -8.06
N TYR A 156 -2.16 -8.73 -6.75
CA TYR A 156 -1.08 -9.45 -6.08
C TYR A 156 -1.35 -9.68 -4.59
N VAL A 157 -0.78 -10.77 -4.09
CA VAL A 157 -0.57 -11.08 -2.68
C VAL A 157 0.90 -11.50 -2.56
N GLU A 158 1.75 -10.66 -1.98
CA GLU A 158 3.19 -10.88 -1.99
C GLU A 158 3.83 -10.63 -0.62
N LEU A 159 4.87 -11.42 -0.33
CA LEU A 159 5.80 -11.18 0.78
C LEU A 159 7.08 -10.54 0.26
N ARG A 160 7.51 -9.47 0.93
CA ARG A 160 8.73 -8.73 0.61
C ARG A 160 9.50 -8.42 1.88
N ALA A 161 10.82 -8.37 1.82
CA ALA A 161 11.62 -7.91 2.95
C ALA A 161 11.20 -6.50 3.35
N ALA A 162 10.91 -6.28 4.63
CA ALA A 162 10.53 -4.95 5.10
C ALA A 162 11.70 -3.97 4.91
N GLY A 163 11.40 -2.79 4.39
CA GLY A 163 12.39 -1.74 4.10
C GLY A 163 12.99 -1.81 2.70
N SER A 164 13.61 -2.91 2.30
CA SER A 164 14.23 -3.04 0.97
C SER A 164 13.27 -3.43 -0.14
N LEU A 165 12.14 -4.07 0.21
CA LEU A 165 11.18 -4.68 -0.72
C LEU A 165 11.78 -5.77 -1.61
N GLY A 166 12.94 -6.26 -1.27
CA GLY A 166 13.58 -7.40 -1.92
C GLY A 166 12.79 -8.70 -1.74
N PRO A 167 13.13 -9.76 -2.48
CA PRO A 167 12.51 -11.06 -2.32
C PRO A 167 12.77 -11.64 -0.93
N VAL A 168 11.86 -12.48 -0.44
CA VAL A 168 12.02 -13.26 0.79
C VAL A 168 12.31 -14.72 0.46
N GLY A 169 12.96 -15.43 1.38
CA GLY A 169 13.21 -16.86 1.25
C GLY A 169 11.95 -17.70 1.55
N GLU A 170 12.13 -19.02 1.57
CA GLU A 170 11.06 -19.99 1.89
C GLU A 170 10.51 -19.82 3.30
N LYS A 171 11.31 -19.26 4.21
CA LYS A 171 10.93 -19.03 5.60
C LYS A 171 11.18 -17.59 6.01
N LEU A 172 10.22 -17.01 6.74
CA LEU A 172 10.38 -15.72 7.37
C LEU A 172 11.35 -15.82 8.55
N VAL A 173 12.44 -15.08 8.47
CA VAL A 173 13.44 -14.94 9.55
C VAL A 173 13.50 -13.49 10.07
N ASP A 174 13.18 -12.54 9.24
CA ASP A 174 13.20 -11.10 9.50
C ASP A 174 11.83 -10.45 9.26
N PRO A 175 11.60 -9.22 9.74
CA PRO A 175 10.39 -8.47 9.43
C PRO A 175 10.10 -8.45 7.94
N THR A 176 8.91 -8.89 7.58
CA THR A 176 8.48 -9.13 6.21
C THR A 176 7.17 -8.40 5.95
N LEU A 177 7.12 -7.63 4.88
CA LEU A 177 5.91 -6.97 4.42
C LEU A 177 5.02 -8.00 3.71
N LEU A 178 3.80 -8.21 4.20
CA LEU A 178 2.72 -8.78 3.42
C LEU A 178 1.98 -7.63 2.73
N ALA A 179 2.01 -7.61 1.40
CA ALA A 179 1.39 -6.57 0.58
C ALA A 179 0.28 -7.16 -0.28
N LEU A 180 -0.87 -6.52 -0.27
CA LEU A 180 -2.08 -6.92 -0.98
C LEU A 180 -2.50 -5.85 -1.97
N ALA A 181 -2.92 -6.25 -3.17
CA ALA A 181 -3.68 -5.41 -4.09
C ALA A 181 -4.79 -6.24 -4.71
N VAL A 182 -6.01 -5.74 -4.61
CA VAL A 182 -7.21 -6.46 -5.03
C VAL A 182 -8.15 -5.50 -5.72
N TYR A 183 -8.67 -5.91 -6.86
CA TYR A 183 -9.78 -5.25 -7.53
C TYR A 183 -11.09 -5.77 -6.95
N PHE A 184 -11.99 -4.87 -6.61
CA PHE A 184 -13.35 -5.20 -6.23
C PHE A 184 -14.27 -4.80 -7.37
N GLU A 185 -14.83 -5.81 -8.01
CA GLU A 185 -15.74 -5.66 -9.15
C GLU A 185 -17.14 -5.27 -8.63
N PRO A 186 -17.92 -4.50 -9.38
CA PRO A 186 -19.34 -4.40 -9.10
C PRO A 186 -20.00 -5.75 -9.41
N PRO A 187 -21.13 -6.10 -8.76
CA PRO A 187 -21.89 -7.29 -9.15
C PRO A 187 -22.34 -7.21 -10.61
N GLU A 188 -22.59 -8.37 -11.22
CA GLU A 188 -23.16 -8.43 -12.56
C GLU A 188 -24.46 -7.60 -12.63
N ARG A 189 -24.68 -6.95 -13.76
CA ARG A 189 -25.82 -6.05 -13.91
C ARG A 189 -27.10 -6.84 -14.15
N ASP A 190 -28.06 -6.65 -13.27
CA ASP A 190 -29.43 -7.14 -13.49
C ASP A 190 -30.22 -6.27 -14.50
N SER A 191 -29.71 -5.06 -14.84
CA SER A 191 -30.36 -4.11 -15.73
C SER A 191 -29.33 -3.18 -16.41
N PRO A 192 -29.57 -2.75 -17.68
CA PRO A 192 -28.73 -1.77 -18.38
C PRO A 192 -28.64 -0.40 -17.69
N ASP A 193 -29.65 -0.05 -16.89
CA ASP A 193 -29.74 1.23 -16.17
C ASP A 193 -29.05 1.23 -14.80
N SER A 194 -28.44 0.12 -14.40
CA SER A 194 -27.68 0.06 -13.13
C SER A 194 -26.43 0.95 -13.21
N ASP A 195 -26.16 1.69 -12.13
CA ASP A 195 -25.03 2.62 -11.98
C ASP A 195 -23.70 1.91 -12.37
N ALA A 196 -23.10 2.32 -13.48
CA ALA A 196 -21.95 1.70 -14.10
C ALA A 196 -20.67 2.01 -13.32
N ARG A 197 -20.52 1.45 -12.13
CA ARG A 197 -19.28 1.60 -11.37
C ARG A 197 -18.20 0.68 -11.95
N GLU A 198 -17.01 1.23 -12.09
CA GLU A 198 -15.83 0.48 -12.48
C GLU A 198 -15.28 -0.31 -11.28
N ALA A 199 -14.51 -1.36 -11.58
CA ALA A 199 -13.72 -2.07 -10.58
C ALA A 199 -12.80 -1.11 -9.81
N VAL A 200 -12.81 -1.21 -8.49
CA VAL A 200 -11.99 -0.37 -7.63
C VAL A 200 -10.82 -1.17 -7.09
N ARG A 201 -9.61 -0.75 -7.43
CA ARG A 201 -8.39 -1.34 -6.89
C ARG A 201 -8.08 -0.77 -5.51
N LEU A 202 -8.07 -1.62 -4.51
CA LEU A 202 -7.64 -1.32 -3.15
C LEU A 202 -6.30 -1.98 -2.85
N ILE A 203 -5.53 -1.38 -1.98
CA ILE A 203 -4.31 -1.93 -1.43
C ILE A 203 -4.36 -1.91 0.09
N ASP A 204 -3.71 -2.87 0.71
CA ASP A 204 -3.42 -2.88 2.14
C ASP A 204 -2.11 -3.63 2.38
N SER A 205 -1.49 -3.39 3.53
CA SER A 205 -0.24 -4.06 3.86
C SER A 205 -0.02 -4.14 5.37
N ARG A 206 0.83 -5.11 5.77
CA ARG A 206 1.25 -5.29 7.17
C ARG A 206 2.65 -5.86 7.23
N VAL A 207 3.46 -5.35 8.13
CA VAL A 207 4.75 -5.96 8.45
C VAL A 207 4.53 -7.09 9.44
N LEU A 208 4.82 -8.31 9.01
CA LEU A 208 4.86 -9.52 9.83
C LEU A 208 6.24 -9.62 10.47
N ASP A 209 6.32 -9.62 11.80
CA ASP A 209 7.60 -9.77 12.50
C ASP A 209 7.67 -11.15 13.17
N PRO A 210 8.44 -12.11 12.60
CA PRO A 210 8.56 -13.46 13.13
C PRO A 210 9.26 -13.51 14.49
N ARG A 211 9.90 -12.43 14.92
CA ARG A 211 10.62 -12.33 16.21
C ARG A 211 9.72 -11.87 17.34
N ARG A 212 8.56 -11.27 17.04
CA ARG A 212 7.58 -10.90 18.06
C ARG A 212 6.86 -12.17 18.52
N ALA A 213 7.31 -12.76 19.63
CA ALA A 213 6.51 -13.74 20.34
C ALA A 213 5.25 -13.05 20.85
N THR A 214 4.07 -13.65 20.64
CA THR A 214 2.90 -13.27 21.44
C THR A 214 3.23 -13.54 22.88
N SER A 215 3.30 -12.49 23.72
CA SER A 215 3.20 -12.71 25.15
C SER A 215 1.85 -13.39 25.39
N PRO A 216 1.80 -14.55 26.05
CA PRO A 216 0.53 -15.14 26.40
C PRO A 216 -0.23 -14.17 27.31
N SER A 217 -1.48 -13.89 26.94
CA SER A 217 -2.43 -13.10 27.72
C SER A 217 -2.74 -13.81 29.03
#